data_de4531baff3a1ffc14cce762603aabe4
#
_entry.id   de4531baff3a1ffc14cce762603aabe4
#
_cell.length_a   1.000
_cell.length_b   1.000
_cell.length_c   1.000
_cell.angle_alpha   90.00
_cell.angle_beta   90.00
_cell.angle_gamma   90.00
#
_symmetry.space_group_name_H-M   'P 1'
#
loop_
_entity.id
_entity.type
_entity.pdbx_description
1 polymer ?
#
loop_
_entity_poly.entity_id
_entity_poly.type
_entity_poly.pdbx_seq_one_letter_code
_entity_poly.pdbx_strand_id
1 'polypeptide(L)'
;DSLIDLGFSRISILDLSEAGMNVSRCRLGSRADKVTWITEDVTKWVPDQPCRLWHDRAVFHFLTSKDDCRAYVSRMLSALEPSGIAIIMTFAEDGPEMCSGLPVMRYSPEDLVATLEEIAPGALKTVDMRKHVHMTPKGNEQRFQVSVLRKAGQ
;
A
#
# COMPACT_ATOMS: atom_id res chain seq x y z
N ASP A 1 4.33 10.93 9.31
CA ASP A 1 4.42 11.41 10.71
C ASP A 1 4.26 10.24 11.68
N SER A 2 3.07 9.59 11.73
CA SER A 2 2.73 8.57 12.75
C SER A 2 3.74 7.41 12.87
N LEU A 3 4.34 6.93 11.78
CA LEU A 3 5.34 5.88 11.85
C LEU A 3 6.61 6.34 12.60
N ILE A 4 7.03 7.59 12.38
CA ILE A 4 8.16 8.17 13.11
C ILE A 4 7.79 8.31 14.59
N ASP A 5 6.58 8.77 14.89
CA ASP A 5 6.08 8.95 16.26
C ASP A 5 5.95 7.61 17.00
N LEU A 6 5.65 6.53 16.27
CA LEU A 6 5.64 5.15 16.77
C LEU A 6 7.04 4.51 16.91
N GLY A 7 8.10 5.25 16.59
CA GLY A 7 9.48 4.79 16.78
C GLY A 7 10.05 3.94 15.65
N PHE A 8 9.41 3.91 14.48
CA PHE A 8 10.03 3.26 13.31
C PHE A 8 11.28 4.04 12.90
N SER A 9 12.41 3.36 12.82
CA SER A 9 13.72 3.98 12.56
C SER A 9 14.17 3.88 11.10
N ARG A 10 13.61 2.95 10.33
CA ARG A 10 13.90 2.77 8.90
C ARG A 10 12.58 2.86 8.15
N ILE A 11 12.33 4.01 7.56
CA ILE A 11 11.11 4.28 6.81
C ILE A 11 11.50 4.64 5.38
N SER A 12 10.94 3.92 4.41
CA SER A 12 11.01 4.29 2.99
C SER A 12 9.63 4.67 2.50
N ILE A 13 9.54 5.72 1.70
CA ILE A 13 8.32 6.12 1.00
C ILE A 13 8.58 6.01 -0.49
N LEU A 14 7.75 5.21 -1.15
CA LEU A 14 7.75 5.02 -2.60
C LEU A 14 6.50 5.65 -3.18
N ASP A 15 6.65 6.56 -4.13
CA ASP A 15 5.55 7.22 -4.83
C ASP A 15 6.01 7.65 -6.23
N LEU A 16 5.09 7.68 -7.20
CA LEU A 16 5.33 8.24 -8.54
C LEU A 16 5.41 9.77 -8.52
N SER A 17 4.77 10.41 -7.55
CA SER A 17 4.64 11.86 -7.45
C SER A 17 5.74 12.47 -6.58
N GLU A 18 6.81 12.94 -7.21
CA GLU A 18 7.82 13.73 -6.51
C GLU A 18 7.23 14.99 -5.87
N ALA A 19 6.27 15.63 -6.53
CA ALA A 19 5.58 16.80 -5.98
C ALA A 19 4.81 16.46 -4.69
N GLY A 20 4.11 15.30 -4.65
CA GLY A 20 3.43 14.82 -3.45
C GLY A 20 4.40 14.50 -2.32
N MET A 21 5.53 13.89 -2.65
CA MET A 21 6.58 13.62 -1.66
C MET A 21 7.21 14.90 -1.11
N ASN A 22 7.42 15.92 -1.94
CA ASN A 22 7.97 17.21 -1.50
C ASN A 22 7.03 17.92 -0.50
N VAL A 23 5.71 17.84 -0.69
CA VAL A 23 4.75 18.34 0.32
C VAL A 23 4.95 17.62 1.66
N SER A 24 5.14 16.30 1.63
CA SER A 24 5.38 15.50 2.84
C SER A 24 6.74 15.81 3.48
N ARG A 25 7.79 16.01 2.68
CA ARG A 25 9.11 16.46 3.18
C ARG A 25 9.02 17.81 3.90
N CYS A 26 8.36 18.79 3.27
CA CYS A 26 8.15 20.12 3.88
C CYS A 26 7.40 20.03 5.21
N ARG A 27 6.34 19.20 5.27
CA ARG A 27 5.57 19.01 6.50
C ARG A 27 6.37 18.35 7.62
N LEU A 28 7.26 17.41 7.28
CA LEU A 28 8.13 16.71 8.25
C LEU A 28 9.26 17.60 8.76
N GLY A 29 9.69 18.61 7.98
CA GLY A 29 10.83 19.47 8.34
C GLY A 29 12.10 18.66 8.56
N SER A 30 12.82 18.89 9.66
CA SER A 30 14.05 18.15 10.00
C SER A 30 13.85 16.65 10.22
N ARG A 31 12.63 16.18 10.41
CA ARG A 31 12.33 14.74 10.52
C ARG A 31 12.35 14.04 9.18
N ALA A 32 12.34 14.77 8.05
CA ALA A 32 12.40 14.19 6.71
C ALA A 32 13.70 13.40 6.45
N ASP A 33 14.78 13.74 7.15
CA ASP A 33 16.07 13.04 7.07
C ASP A 33 16.03 11.61 7.63
N LYS A 34 14.98 11.27 8.38
CA LYS A 34 14.73 9.92 8.89
C LYS A 34 14.02 9.01 7.87
N VAL A 35 13.70 9.54 6.68
CA VAL A 35 12.92 8.84 5.66
C VAL A 35 13.72 8.73 4.38
N THR A 36 13.77 7.53 3.80
CA THR A 36 14.25 7.31 2.44
C THR A 36 13.12 7.59 1.46
N TRP A 37 13.37 8.49 0.50
CA TRP A 37 12.38 8.93 -0.48
C TRP A 37 12.71 8.36 -1.84
N ILE A 38 11.77 7.62 -2.44
CA ILE A 38 11.96 6.89 -3.68
C ILE A 38 10.87 7.32 -4.67
N THR A 39 11.28 7.98 -5.78
CA THR A 39 10.36 8.33 -6.88
C THR A 39 10.45 7.25 -7.93
N GLU A 40 9.59 6.27 -7.88
CA GLU A 40 9.58 5.16 -8.84
C GLU A 40 8.21 4.48 -8.91
N ASP A 41 8.01 3.73 -9.99
CA ASP A 41 6.86 2.86 -10.19
C ASP A 41 7.00 1.60 -9.33
N VAL A 42 6.04 1.36 -8.46
CA VAL A 42 6.02 0.20 -7.55
C VAL A 42 6.08 -1.14 -8.29
N THR A 43 5.61 -1.20 -9.54
CA THR A 43 5.65 -2.42 -10.36
C THR A 43 7.06 -2.71 -10.90
N LYS A 44 7.94 -1.71 -10.92
CA LYS A 44 9.32 -1.79 -11.44
C LYS A 44 10.38 -1.72 -10.34
N TRP A 45 10.05 -1.05 -9.24
CA TRP A 45 10.98 -0.85 -8.14
C TRP A 45 11.52 -2.18 -7.58
N VAL A 46 12.82 -2.17 -7.29
CA VAL A 46 13.50 -3.31 -6.65
C VAL A 46 13.98 -2.85 -5.27
N PRO A 47 13.55 -3.52 -4.20
CA PRO A 47 13.98 -3.16 -2.85
C PRO A 47 15.47 -3.43 -2.63
N ASP A 48 16.20 -2.45 -2.10
CA ASP A 48 17.60 -2.60 -1.72
C ASP A 48 17.75 -3.45 -0.45
N GLN A 49 16.76 -3.40 0.43
CA GLN A 49 16.73 -4.12 1.69
C GLN A 49 15.32 -4.60 2.03
N PRO A 50 15.20 -5.74 2.71
CA PRO A 50 13.90 -6.23 3.14
C PRO A 50 13.30 -5.35 4.23
N CYS A 51 11.97 -5.37 4.31
CA CYS A 51 11.19 -4.65 5.31
C CYS A 51 10.27 -5.59 6.09
N ARG A 52 9.96 -5.22 7.32
CA ARG A 52 9.02 -5.96 8.17
C ARG A 52 7.57 -5.54 7.95
N LEU A 53 7.36 -4.35 7.40
CA LEU A 53 6.06 -3.78 7.14
C LEU A 53 6.03 -3.18 5.73
N TRP A 54 5.09 -3.66 4.92
CA TRP A 54 4.64 -3.03 3.69
C TRP A 54 3.30 -2.34 3.97
N HIS A 55 3.21 -1.05 3.75
CA HIS A 55 1.98 -0.30 3.96
C HIS A 55 1.57 0.41 2.68
N ASP A 56 0.54 -0.12 2.04
CA ASP A 56 -0.07 0.47 0.86
C ASP A 56 -1.34 1.24 1.25
N ARG A 57 -1.34 2.52 0.99
CA ARG A 57 -2.50 3.37 1.15
C ARG A 57 -2.98 3.83 -0.21
N ALA A 58 -3.87 3.02 -0.81
CA ALA A 58 -4.57 3.35 -2.04
C ALA A 58 -3.64 3.48 -3.27
N VAL A 59 -2.67 2.57 -3.42
CA VAL A 59 -1.83 2.41 -4.62
C VAL A 59 -2.31 1.21 -5.44
N PHE A 60 -2.52 0.04 -4.81
CA PHE A 60 -2.93 -1.18 -5.50
C PHE A 60 -4.19 -1.01 -6.36
N HIS A 61 -5.12 -0.19 -5.95
CA HIS A 61 -6.36 0.01 -6.68
C HIS A 61 -6.18 0.72 -8.05
N PHE A 62 -5.05 1.39 -8.30
CA PHE A 62 -4.74 1.94 -9.62
C PHE A 62 -4.25 0.90 -10.62
N LEU A 63 -3.89 -0.30 -10.15
CA LEU A 63 -3.39 -1.37 -10.99
C LEU A 63 -4.58 -2.10 -11.62
N THR A 64 -5.00 -1.65 -12.80
CA THR A 64 -6.18 -2.16 -13.50
C THR A 64 -5.88 -3.35 -14.41
N SER A 65 -4.60 -3.63 -14.69
CA SER A 65 -4.18 -4.79 -15.47
C SER A 65 -3.71 -5.94 -14.56
N LYS A 66 -3.95 -7.20 -14.99
CA LYS A 66 -3.47 -8.37 -14.27
C LYS A 66 -1.94 -8.44 -14.18
N ASP A 67 -1.24 -7.93 -15.17
CA ASP A 67 0.23 -7.96 -15.20
C ASP A 67 0.82 -6.95 -14.20
N ASP A 68 0.24 -5.77 -14.07
CA ASP A 68 0.65 -4.80 -13.05
C ASP A 68 0.37 -5.31 -11.64
N CYS A 69 -0.80 -5.96 -11.41
CA CYS A 69 -1.09 -6.60 -10.13
C CYS A 69 -0.07 -7.69 -9.79
N ARG A 70 0.31 -8.54 -10.76
CA ARG A 70 1.35 -9.57 -10.58
C ARG A 70 2.71 -8.95 -10.26
N ALA A 71 3.09 -7.90 -11.01
CA ALA A 71 4.34 -7.19 -10.79
C ALA A 71 4.37 -6.60 -9.37
N TYR A 72 3.32 -5.90 -8.95
CA TYR A 72 3.20 -5.35 -7.60
C TYR A 72 3.34 -6.44 -6.52
N VAL A 73 2.58 -7.53 -6.63
CA VAL A 73 2.63 -8.63 -5.64
C VAL A 73 4.03 -9.22 -5.57
N SER A 74 4.68 -9.43 -6.73
CA SER A 74 6.06 -9.92 -6.78
C SER A 74 7.03 -8.97 -6.06
N ARG A 75 6.91 -7.65 -6.25
CA ARG A 75 7.75 -6.64 -5.57
C ARG A 75 7.48 -6.61 -4.07
N MET A 76 6.23 -6.59 -3.67
CA MET A 76 5.84 -6.64 -2.26
C MET A 76 6.41 -7.88 -1.56
N LEU A 77 6.23 -9.06 -2.17
CA LEU A 77 6.74 -10.31 -1.59
C LEU A 77 8.28 -10.34 -1.54
N SER A 78 8.98 -9.78 -2.54
CA SER A 78 10.44 -9.69 -2.51
C SER A 78 10.94 -8.70 -1.45
N ALA A 79 10.18 -7.64 -1.19
CA ALA A 79 10.52 -6.64 -0.18
C ALA A 79 10.27 -7.11 1.25
N LEU A 80 9.23 -7.93 1.48
CA LEU A 80 8.87 -8.38 2.82
C LEU A 80 9.83 -9.47 3.35
N GLU A 81 10.28 -9.30 4.58
CA GLU A 81 10.93 -10.36 5.35
C GLU A 81 9.99 -11.56 5.54
N PRO A 82 10.50 -12.78 5.81
CA PRO A 82 9.67 -13.89 6.27
C PRO A 82 8.82 -13.47 7.48
N SER A 83 7.55 -13.79 7.47
CA SER A 83 6.55 -13.35 8.47
C SER A 83 6.31 -11.83 8.54
N GLY A 84 6.83 -11.05 7.61
CA GLY A 84 6.54 -9.63 7.49
C GLY A 84 5.06 -9.36 7.19
N ILE A 85 4.61 -8.16 7.50
CA ILE A 85 3.20 -7.75 7.41
C ILE A 85 3.00 -6.84 6.20
N ALA A 86 1.98 -7.13 5.40
CA ALA A 86 1.44 -6.22 4.42
C ALA A 86 0.09 -5.66 4.90
N ILE A 87 -0.08 -4.35 4.82
CA ILE A 87 -1.36 -3.66 5.01
C ILE A 87 -1.72 -3.05 3.67
N ILE A 88 -2.80 -3.50 3.06
CA ILE A 88 -3.26 -3.01 1.75
C ILE A 88 -4.63 -2.38 1.91
N MET A 89 -4.71 -1.10 1.55
CA MET A 89 -5.93 -0.32 1.61
C MET A 89 -6.33 0.12 0.20
N THR A 90 -7.54 -0.23 -0.23
CA THR A 90 -8.13 0.15 -1.53
C THR A 90 -9.50 0.76 -1.31
N PHE A 91 -10.09 1.39 -2.34
CA PHE A 91 -11.52 1.67 -2.26
C PHE A 91 -12.30 0.37 -2.11
N ALA A 92 -13.32 0.41 -1.27
CA ALA A 92 -14.26 -0.69 -1.07
C ALA A 92 -15.12 -0.91 -2.33
N GLU A 93 -15.80 -2.04 -2.43
CA GLU A 93 -16.67 -2.39 -3.55
C GLU A 93 -17.78 -1.37 -3.83
N ASP A 94 -18.19 -0.62 -2.80
CA ASP A 94 -19.17 0.45 -2.85
C ASP A 94 -18.53 1.86 -2.78
N GLY A 95 -17.22 1.94 -2.90
CA GLY A 95 -16.45 3.19 -2.94
C GLY A 95 -16.46 3.88 -4.32
N PRO A 96 -15.72 4.99 -4.46
CA PRO A 96 -15.60 5.71 -5.73
C PRO A 96 -14.96 4.86 -6.85
N GLU A 97 -15.39 5.10 -8.09
CA GLU A 97 -14.83 4.45 -9.29
C GLU A 97 -13.61 5.17 -9.85
N MET A 98 -13.35 6.38 -9.35
CA MET A 98 -12.27 7.24 -9.81
C MET A 98 -11.51 7.79 -8.60
N CYS A 99 -10.19 7.85 -8.70
CA CYS A 99 -9.32 8.52 -7.74
C CYS A 99 -8.36 9.46 -8.48
N SER A 100 -8.30 10.72 -8.07
CA SER A 100 -7.44 11.72 -8.70
C SER A 100 -7.60 11.83 -10.24
N GLY A 101 -8.82 11.59 -10.74
CA GLY A 101 -9.12 11.62 -12.17
C GLY A 101 -8.75 10.35 -12.94
N LEU A 102 -8.30 9.30 -12.26
CA LEU A 102 -7.95 8.02 -12.86
C LEU A 102 -8.94 6.92 -12.43
N PRO A 103 -9.26 5.97 -13.33
CA PRO A 103 -10.07 4.81 -12.97
C PRO A 103 -9.35 3.93 -11.96
N VAL A 104 -10.11 3.32 -11.06
CA VAL A 104 -9.56 2.41 -10.06
C VAL A 104 -10.38 1.12 -9.97
N MET A 105 -9.71 0.06 -9.57
CA MET A 105 -10.36 -1.18 -9.14
C MET A 105 -10.88 -1.02 -7.72
N ARG A 106 -12.07 -1.56 -7.45
CA ARG A 106 -12.69 -1.59 -6.13
C ARG A 106 -12.70 -3.02 -5.64
N TYR A 107 -12.47 -3.21 -4.35
CA TYR A 107 -12.40 -4.53 -3.75
C TYR A 107 -13.22 -4.60 -2.48
N SER A 108 -13.98 -5.68 -2.28
CA SER A 108 -14.29 -6.11 -0.93
C SER A 108 -13.00 -6.66 -0.28
N PRO A 109 -12.94 -6.77 1.06
CA PRO A 109 -11.80 -7.41 1.70
C PRO A 109 -11.56 -8.84 1.19
N GLU A 110 -12.62 -9.59 0.94
CA GLU A 110 -12.60 -10.96 0.43
C GLU A 110 -12.09 -11.01 -1.01
N ASP A 111 -12.53 -10.09 -1.90
CA ASP A 111 -12.08 -10.03 -3.29
C ASP A 111 -10.60 -9.67 -3.39
N LEU A 112 -10.11 -8.76 -2.54
CA LEU A 112 -8.68 -8.45 -2.51
C LEU A 112 -7.87 -9.68 -2.13
N VAL A 113 -8.25 -10.37 -1.05
CA VAL A 113 -7.56 -11.60 -0.60
C VAL A 113 -7.60 -12.68 -1.67
N ALA A 114 -8.75 -12.89 -2.33
CA ALA A 114 -8.88 -13.85 -3.42
C ALA A 114 -7.98 -13.49 -4.62
N THR A 115 -7.90 -12.20 -4.97
CA THR A 115 -7.02 -11.71 -6.04
C THR A 115 -5.54 -11.98 -5.71
N LEU A 116 -5.12 -11.70 -4.49
CA LEU A 116 -3.74 -11.94 -4.05
C LEU A 116 -3.41 -13.43 -4.01
N GLU A 117 -4.36 -14.27 -3.56
CA GLU A 117 -4.19 -15.73 -3.54
C GLU A 117 -4.13 -16.32 -4.98
N GLU A 118 -4.92 -15.80 -5.93
CA GLU A 118 -4.82 -16.19 -7.35
C GLU A 118 -3.42 -15.87 -7.91
N ILE A 119 -2.85 -14.72 -7.55
CA ILE A 119 -1.54 -14.27 -8.05
C ILE A 119 -0.38 -15.04 -7.41
N ALA A 120 -0.44 -15.27 -6.11
CA ALA A 120 0.64 -15.89 -5.32
C ALA A 120 0.07 -16.91 -4.31
N PRO A 121 -0.32 -18.10 -4.76
CA PRO A 121 -0.98 -19.08 -3.90
C PRO A 121 -0.16 -19.44 -2.66
N GLY A 122 -0.78 -19.36 -1.48
CA GLY A 122 -0.18 -19.69 -0.20
C GLY A 122 0.92 -18.73 0.30
N ALA A 123 1.24 -17.67 -0.45
CA ALA A 123 2.31 -16.73 -0.07
C ALA A 123 1.92 -15.79 1.07
N LEU A 124 0.63 -15.55 1.26
CA LEU A 124 0.10 -14.62 2.25
C LEU A 124 -0.97 -15.30 3.11
N LYS A 125 -0.98 -15.00 4.40
CA LYS A 125 -2.03 -15.42 5.35
C LYS A 125 -2.78 -14.20 5.83
N THR A 126 -4.10 -14.22 5.74
CA THR A 126 -4.95 -13.15 6.28
C THR A 126 -4.85 -13.10 7.79
N VAL A 127 -4.58 -11.91 8.32
CA VAL A 127 -4.52 -11.62 9.76
C VAL A 127 -5.75 -10.85 10.21
N ASP A 128 -6.17 -9.84 9.44
CA ASP A 128 -7.34 -9.01 9.71
C ASP A 128 -7.91 -8.46 8.41
N MET A 129 -9.22 -8.25 8.38
CA MET A 129 -9.93 -7.60 7.29
C MET A 129 -11.02 -6.69 7.85
N ARG A 130 -11.13 -5.47 7.33
CA ARG A 130 -12.13 -4.51 7.80
C ARG A 130 -12.48 -3.47 6.74
N LYS A 131 -13.63 -2.84 6.89
CA LYS A 131 -14.02 -1.65 6.15
C LYS A 131 -13.71 -0.40 6.98
N HIS A 132 -13.35 0.66 6.30
CA HIS A 132 -13.03 1.96 6.90
C HIS A 132 -13.70 3.08 6.11
N VAL A 133 -14.33 4.00 6.82
CA VAL A 133 -14.91 5.21 6.24
C VAL A 133 -14.00 6.38 6.53
N HIS A 134 -13.57 7.05 5.48
CA HIS A 134 -12.76 8.26 5.55
C HIS A 134 -13.59 9.47 5.12
N MET A 135 -13.63 10.50 5.97
CA MET A 135 -14.20 11.80 5.60
C MET A 135 -13.12 12.69 5.00
N THR A 136 -13.30 13.07 3.74
CA THR A 136 -12.36 13.99 3.09
C THR A 136 -12.46 15.39 3.71
N PRO A 137 -11.43 16.27 3.56
CA PRO A 137 -11.51 17.66 4.00
C PRO A 137 -12.68 18.45 3.40
N LYS A 138 -13.22 18.00 2.25
CA LYS A 138 -14.38 18.58 1.59
C LYS A 138 -15.74 18.02 2.08
N GLY A 139 -15.71 17.15 3.10
CA GLY A 139 -16.92 16.54 3.67
C GLY A 139 -17.48 15.35 2.90
N ASN A 140 -16.78 14.83 1.89
CA ASN A 140 -17.22 13.65 1.16
C ASN A 140 -16.78 12.38 1.88
N GLU A 141 -17.68 11.40 1.96
CA GLU A 141 -17.38 10.07 2.46
C GLU A 141 -16.66 9.24 1.40
N GLN A 142 -15.58 8.59 1.80
CA GLN A 142 -14.87 7.60 0.98
C GLN A 142 -14.79 6.29 1.75
N ARG A 143 -15.24 5.21 1.13
CA ARG A 143 -15.26 3.88 1.72
C ARG A 143 -14.07 3.08 1.22
N PHE A 144 -13.34 2.52 2.17
CA PHE A 144 -12.17 1.70 1.95
C PHE A 144 -12.35 0.31 2.56
N GLN A 145 -11.73 -0.66 1.95
CA GLN A 145 -11.36 -1.90 2.61
C GLN A 145 -9.91 -1.81 3.09
N VAL A 146 -9.58 -2.52 4.16
CA VAL A 146 -8.22 -2.66 4.69
C VAL A 146 -7.97 -4.13 4.99
N SER A 147 -6.99 -4.72 4.33
CA SER A 147 -6.56 -6.09 4.58
C SER A 147 -5.17 -6.11 5.20
N VAL A 148 -5.03 -6.83 6.30
CA VAL A 148 -3.75 -7.07 6.98
C VAL A 148 -3.35 -8.51 6.71
N LEU A 149 -2.20 -8.70 6.08
CA LEU A 149 -1.72 -9.96 5.59
C LEU A 149 -0.33 -10.24 6.15
N ARG A 150 -0.01 -11.49 6.40
CA ARG A 150 1.32 -11.93 6.82
C ARG A 150 1.94 -12.77 5.73
N LYS A 151 3.16 -12.44 5.31
CA LYS A 151 3.94 -13.29 4.42
C LYS A 151 4.18 -14.64 5.09
N ALA A 152 3.92 -15.73 4.36
CA ALA A 152 4.23 -17.07 4.85
C ALA A 152 5.73 -17.17 5.18
N GLY A 153 6.06 -17.75 6.32
CA GLY A 153 7.43 -18.11 6.64
C GLY A 153 7.84 -19.32 5.78
N GLN A 154 9.01 -19.26 5.21
CA GLN A 154 9.69 -20.47 4.73
C GLN A 154 10.31 -21.19 5.90
#